data_c2896a43a34f5678fe0233122cb9c730
#
_entry.id   c2896a43a34f5678fe0233122cb9c730
#
_cell.length_a   1.000
_cell.length_b   1.000
_cell.length_c   1.000
_cell.angle_alpha   90.00
_cell.angle_beta   90.00
_cell.angle_gamma   90.00
#
_symmetry.space_group_name_H-M   'P 1'
#
loop_
_entity.id
_entity.type
_entity.pdbx_description
1 polymer ?
#
loop_
_entity_poly.entity_id
_entity_poly.type
_entity_poly.pdbx_seq_one_letter_code
_entity_poly.pdbx_strand_id
1 'polypeptide(L)'
;MSDYPQTYHIKSKPLRSGIFHRTLVSEFASNGLLVFAVLLGIIVVSQLIRLLTEAVSGVIAVDGVMALLGFSAMNYLPVLLSISLFISILLTLSRCYRDSEMVVWFCSGIGLTRWIRPVLWYALPVVGLIALLSLLLSPWALRKADEFKTKLESRDDVTSATPGLFRESKQADRVYFIDNVDAGSNRVGNIFVQSEQNGKLGTMAAKQGLQETLPNGDRFLVLLNGTRYEGTPGLRDYRIVEFERYAMRIDAAPVKQAEPQLRTMTTLELWRNPTTWNLSELEWRVGLPLSATILALLAIPLGYVNPRAGRSLNLILAIVLYMLYNNMISVTNTWVGQGKLSPGIGLWAIHAAMLTLTLLMFYRRMTLFSLNRWLAKSQPHPEASSLDFPASAGEGTITPSPSESRDGSEEPR
;
A
#
# COMPACT_ATOMS: atom_id res chain seq x y z
N MET A 1 46.43 -35.27 -52.96
CA MET A 1 45.56 -35.78 -51.94
C MET A 1 45.57 -34.72 -50.82
N SER A 2 44.58 -33.82 -50.79
CA SER A 2 44.52 -32.76 -49.84
C SER A 2 43.44 -33.11 -48.82
N ASP A 3 43.84 -33.36 -47.59
CA ASP A 3 42.94 -33.52 -46.45
C ASP A 3 42.42 -32.15 -46.00
N TYR A 4 41.16 -31.89 -46.25
CA TYR A 4 40.45 -30.77 -45.65
C TYR A 4 40.03 -31.13 -44.23
N PRO A 5 40.28 -30.30 -43.21
CA PRO A 5 39.82 -30.59 -41.87
C PRO A 5 38.29 -30.48 -41.79
N GLN A 6 37.68 -31.54 -41.29
CA GLN A 6 36.23 -31.59 -41.01
C GLN A 6 35.82 -30.51 -40.02
N THR A 7 34.95 -29.61 -40.43
CA THR A 7 34.34 -28.61 -39.59
C THR A 7 33.39 -29.32 -38.60
N TYR A 8 33.84 -29.44 -37.36
CA TYR A 8 32.97 -29.91 -36.27
C TYR A 8 31.88 -28.85 -35.97
N HIS A 9 30.70 -29.11 -36.48
CA HIS A 9 29.50 -28.40 -36.00
C HIS A 9 29.22 -28.83 -34.56
N ILE A 10 29.72 -28.07 -33.60
CA ILE A 10 29.31 -28.18 -32.21
C ILE A 10 27.81 -27.72 -32.14
N LYS A 11 26.91 -28.69 -32.18
CA LYS A 11 25.51 -28.48 -31.80
C LYS A 11 25.49 -28.06 -30.33
N SER A 12 25.54 -26.78 -30.04
CA SER A 12 25.29 -26.25 -28.72
C SER A 12 23.87 -26.66 -28.29
N LYS A 13 23.76 -27.63 -27.39
CA LYS A 13 22.49 -27.91 -26.71
C LYS A 13 22.02 -26.59 -26.09
N PRO A 14 20.77 -26.17 -26.33
CA PRO A 14 20.25 -24.95 -25.68
C PRO A 14 20.38 -25.16 -24.17
N LEU A 15 21.13 -24.29 -23.52
CA LEU A 15 21.21 -24.21 -22.06
C LEU A 15 19.78 -24.34 -21.50
N ARG A 16 19.57 -25.28 -20.58
CA ARG A 16 18.27 -25.55 -19.94
C ARG A 16 17.74 -24.23 -19.36
N SER A 17 16.93 -23.52 -20.11
CA SER A 17 16.29 -22.24 -19.73
C SER A 17 15.45 -22.35 -18.46
N GLY A 18 15.15 -23.58 -18.02
CA GLY A 18 14.32 -23.82 -16.84
C GLY A 18 14.99 -23.48 -15.50
N ILE A 19 16.32 -23.66 -15.36
CA ILE A 19 17.01 -23.42 -14.07
C ILE A 19 17.09 -21.92 -13.81
N PHE A 20 17.55 -21.14 -14.79
CA PHE A 20 17.61 -19.67 -14.71
C PHE A 20 16.25 -19.05 -14.35
N HIS A 21 15.21 -19.48 -15.07
CA HIS A 21 13.86 -18.97 -14.85
C HIS A 21 13.35 -19.27 -13.43
N ARG A 22 13.57 -20.49 -12.94
CA ARG A 22 13.11 -20.93 -11.61
C ARG A 22 13.86 -20.20 -10.49
N THR A 23 15.17 -20.01 -10.61
CA THR A 23 15.98 -19.28 -9.62
C THR A 23 15.55 -17.82 -9.55
N LEU A 24 15.37 -17.16 -10.70
CA LEU A 24 14.96 -15.77 -10.75
C LEU A 24 13.57 -15.53 -10.15
N VAL A 25 12.60 -16.39 -10.48
CA VAL A 25 11.24 -16.32 -9.92
C VAL A 25 11.26 -16.56 -8.41
N SER A 26 12.07 -17.49 -7.92
CA SER A 26 12.25 -17.75 -6.48
C SER A 26 12.83 -16.52 -5.76
N GLU A 27 13.77 -15.84 -6.39
CA GLU A 27 14.38 -14.62 -5.85
C GLU A 27 13.40 -13.45 -5.83
N PHE A 28 12.61 -13.26 -6.91
CA PHE A 28 11.52 -12.28 -6.91
C PHE A 28 10.53 -12.55 -5.78
N ALA A 29 10.14 -13.82 -5.59
CA ALA A 29 9.17 -14.20 -4.55
C ALA A 29 9.74 -13.98 -3.14
N SER A 30 11.00 -14.33 -2.90
CA SER A 30 11.65 -14.11 -1.59
C SER A 30 11.77 -12.63 -1.24
N ASN A 31 12.26 -11.81 -2.18
CA ASN A 31 12.33 -10.36 -1.99
C ASN A 31 10.93 -9.74 -1.86
N GLY A 32 9.96 -10.23 -2.64
CA GLY A 32 8.58 -9.77 -2.59
C GLY A 32 7.92 -10.05 -1.24
N LEU A 33 8.11 -11.26 -0.71
CA LEU A 33 7.60 -11.64 0.61
C LEU A 33 8.23 -10.80 1.72
N LEU A 34 9.54 -10.56 1.66
CA LEU A 34 10.24 -9.72 2.63
C LEU A 34 9.68 -8.28 2.62
N VAL A 35 9.61 -7.65 1.45
CA VAL A 35 9.08 -6.28 1.31
C VAL A 35 7.63 -6.21 1.76
N PHE A 36 6.81 -7.19 1.36
CA PHE A 36 5.41 -7.27 1.75
C PHE A 36 5.26 -7.39 3.27
N ALA A 37 6.03 -8.27 3.93
CA ALA A 37 5.97 -8.46 5.37
C ALA A 37 6.33 -7.18 6.14
N VAL A 38 7.37 -6.47 5.70
CA VAL A 38 7.78 -5.18 6.30
C VAL A 38 6.67 -4.12 6.14
N LEU A 39 6.14 -3.97 4.94
CA LEU A 39 5.08 -2.98 4.67
C LEU A 39 3.78 -3.33 5.40
N LEU A 40 3.41 -4.61 5.44
CA LEU A 40 2.24 -5.07 6.19
C LEU A 40 2.41 -4.78 7.69
N GLY A 41 3.58 -5.04 8.26
CA GLY A 41 3.87 -4.71 9.65
C GLY A 41 3.69 -3.22 9.96
N ILE A 42 4.21 -2.34 9.09
CA ILE A 42 4.06 -0.88 9.23
C ILE A 42 2.57 -0.48 9.20
N ILE A 43 1.80 -1.00 8.25
CA ILE A 43 0.38 -0.68 8.12
C ILE A 43 -0.43 -1.22 9.31
N VAL A 44 -0.16 -2.46 9.74
CA VAL A 44 -0.85 -3.08 10.89
C VAL A 44 -0.61 -2.26 12.15
N VAL A 45 0.64 -1.86 12.44
CA VAL A 45 0.96 -1.02 13.60
C VAL A 45 0.28 0.36 13.49
N SER A 46 0.32 0.99 12.32
CA SER A 46 -0.33 2.29 12.09
C SER A 46 -1.84 2.23 12.30
N GLN A 47 -2.50 1.17 11.79
CA GLN A 47 -3.94 0.96 11.96
C GLN A 47 -4.30 0.61 13.39
N LEU A 48 -3.46 -0.17 14.08
CA LEU A 48 -3.65 -0.49 15.48
C LEU A 48 -3.63 0.77 16.35
N ILE A 49 -2.64 1.65 16.17
CA ILE A 49 -2.56 2.94 16.88
C ILE A 49 -3.83 3.77 16.63
N ARG A 50 -4.28 3.87 15.37
CA ARG A 50 -5.48 4.62 15.03
C ARG A 50 -6.73 4.05 15.72
N LEU A 51 -6.94 2.72 15.63
CA LEU A 51 -8.09 2.07 16.23
C LEU A 51 -8.07 2.13 17.76
N LEU A 52 -6.89 2.03 18.39
CA LEU A 52 -6.75 2.24 19.84
C LEU A 52 -7.08 3.68 20.24
N THR A 53 -6.68 4.67 19.46
CA THR A 53 -7.06 6.07 19.72
C THR A 53 -8.58 6.26 19.62
N GLU A 54 -9.25 5.64 18.61
CA GLU A 54 -10.70 5.64 18.49
C GLU A 54 -11.37 4.90 19.66
N ALA A 55 -10.76 3.84 20.19
CA ALA A 55 -11.25 3.10 21.36
C ALA A 55 -11.09 3.91 22.66
N VAL A 56 -9.95 4.58 22.87
CA VAL A 56 -9.72 5.43 24.05
C VAL A 56 -10.65 6.65 24.05
N SER A 57 -10.94 7.22 22.89
CA SER A 57 -11.92 8.31 22.77
C SER A 57 -13.38 7.83 22.90
N GLY A 58 -13.60 6.51 23.07
CA GLY A 58 -14.92 5.91 23.25
C GLY A 58 -15.77 5.88 21.98
N VAL A 59 -15.18 6.07 20.81
CA VAL A 59 -15.87 5.96 19.52
C VAL A 59 -16.19 4.51 19.17
N ILE A 60 -15.31 3.59 19.56
CA ILE A 60 -15.49 2.13 19.36
C ILE A 60 -15.17 1.37 20.64
N ALA A 61 -15.83 0.23 20.84
CA ALA A 61 -15.54 -0.64 21.97
C ALA A 61 -14.16 -1.34 21.77
N VAL A 62 -13.41 -1.52 22.87
CA VAL A 62 -12.08 -2.15 22.85
C VAL A 62 -12.14 -3.55 22.27
N ASP A 63 -13.19 -4.31 22.53
CA ASP A 63 -13.41 -5.68 22.02
C ASP A 63 -13.51 -5.74 20.49
N GLY A 64 -13.90 -4.61 19.85
CA GLY A 64 -14.03 -4.50 18.40
C GLY A 64 -12.71 -4.25 17.67
N VAL A 65 -11.66 -3.79 18.35
CA VAL A 65 -10.40 -3.32 17.75
C VAL A 65 -9.75 -4.40 16.87
N MET A 66 -9.66 -5.64 17.36
CA MET A 66 -9.01 -6.73 16.61
C MET A 66 -9.77 -7.12 15.34
N ALA A 67 -11.11 -7.14 15.39
CA ALA A 67 -11.92 -7.44 14.21
C ALA A 67 -11.81 -6.32 13.16
N LEU A 68 -11.89 -5.06 13.58
CA LEU A 68 -11.73 -3.91 12.70
C LEU A 68 -10.32 -3.83 12.11
N LEU A 69 -9.28 -4.19 12.87
CA LEU A 69 -7.91 -4.28 12.39
C LEU A 69 -7.79 -5.30 11.25
N GLY A 70 -8.39 -6.48 11.40
CA GLY A 70 -8.40 -7.51 10.35
C GLY A 70 -9.08 -7.03 9.07
N PHE A 71 -10.25 -6.43 9.15
CA PHE A 71 -10.95 -5.88 7.99
C PHE A 71 -10.17 -4.72 7.34
N SER A 72 -9.61 -3.82 8.15
CA SER A 72 -8.78 -2.72 7.65
C SER A 72 -7.54 -3.22 6.93
N ALA A 73 -6.84 -4.21 7.49
CA ALA A 73 -5.67 -4.82 6.86
C ALA A 73 -6.02 -5.37 5.46
N MET A 74 -7.15 -6.09 5.32
CA MET A 74 -7.59 -6.62 4.02
C MET A 74 -7.78 -5.55 2.96
N ASN A 75 -8.24 -4.35 3.33
CA ASN A 75 -8.42 -3.24 2.39
C ASN A 75 -7.09 -2.70 1.84
N TYR A 76 -6.00 -2.79 2.61
CA TYR A 76 -4.68 -2.33 2.16
C TYR A 76 -3.89 -3.37 1.37
N LEU A 77 -4.26 -4.67 1.46
CA LEU A 77 -3.53 -5.76 0.79
C LEU A 77 -3.28 -5.53 -0.71
N PRO A 78 -4.25 -5.08 -1.53
CA PRO A 78 -4.02 -4.89 -2.97
C PRO A 78 -2.90 -3.87 -3.26
N VAL A 79 -2.88 -2.76 -2.52
CA VAL A 79 -1.88 -1.70 -2.67
C VAL A 79 -0.51 -2.18 -2.18
N LEU A 80 -0.46 -2.89 -1.04
CA LEU A 80 0.77 -3.45 -0.49
C LEU A 80 1.41 -4.49 -1.43
N LEU A 81 0.59 -5.36 -2.03
CA LEU A 81 1.06 -6.34 -3.01
C LEU A 81 1.58 -5.66 -4.28
N SER A 82 0.92 -4.59 -4.76
CA SER A 82 1.35 -3.85 -5.94
C SER A 82 2.73 -3.22 -5.75
N ILE A 83 2.95 -2.52 -4.63
CA ILE A 83 4.27 -1.92 -4.33
C ILE A 83 5.34 -2.99 -4.06
N SER A 84 4.98 -4.08 -3.38
CA SER A 84 5.90 -5.18 -3.09
C SER A 84 6.32 -5.90 -4.37
N LEU A 85 5.41 -6.13 -5.30
CA LEU A 85 5.68 -6.68 -6.62
C LEU A 85 6.69 -5.81 -7.39
N PHE A 86 6.45 -4.52 -7.45
CA PHE A 86 7.32 -3.58 -8.15
C PHE A 86 8.73 -3.53 -7.53
N ILE A 87 8.80 -3.36 -6.21
CA ILE A 87 10.07 -3.26 -5.49
C ILE A 87 10.85 -4.57 -5.58
N SER A 88 10.21 -5.73 -5.46
CA SER A 88 10.88 -7.04 -5.52
C SER A 88 11.57 -7.27 -6.86
N ILE A 89 10.88 -6.98 -7.97
CA ILE A 89 11.44 -7.10 -9.31
C ILE A 89 12.61 -6.12 -9.47
N LEU A 90 12.43 -4.86 -9.04
CA LEU A 90 13.45 -3.84 -9.13
C LEU A 90 14.71 -4.18 -8.34
N LEU A 91 14.57 -4.63 -7.08
CA LEU A 91 15.70 -5.00 -6.22
C LEU A 91 16.49 -6.15 -6.81
N THR A 92 15.82 -7.20 -7.26
CA THR A 92 16.46 -8.37 -7.86
C THR A 92 17.19 -7.99 -9.15
N LEU A 93 16.54 -7.24 -10.06
CA LEU A 93 17.17 -6.80 -11.29
C LEU A 93 18.35 -5.84 -11.03
N SER A 94 18.20 -4.91 -10.09
CA SER A 94 19.28 -4.01 -9.70
C SER A 94 20.48 -4.77 -9.11
N ARG A 95 20.25 -5.86 -8.37
CA ARG A 95 21.31 -6.75 -7.90
C ARG A 95 22.01 -7.42 -9.09
N CYS A 96 21.27 -8.02 -10.02
CA CYS A 96 21.85 -8.66 -11.20
C CYS A 96 22.70 -7.71 -12.05
N TYR A 97 22.31 -6.43 -12.15
CA TYR A 97 23.12 -5.41 -12.81
C TYR A 97 24.41 -5.09 -12.05
N ARG A 98 24.31 -4.90 -10.74
CA ARG A 98 25.46 -4.55 -9.88
C ARG A 98 26.49 -5.68 -9.84
N ASP A 99 26.02 -6.93 -9.71
CA ASP A 99 26.89 -8.11 -9.62
C ASP A 99 27.39 -8.57 -11.00
N SER A 100 27.17 -7.72 -12.03
CA SER A 100 27.60 -7.96 -13.43
C SER A 100 26.99 -9.23 -14.08
N GLU A 101 26.02 -9.86 -13.44
CA GLU A 101 25.31 -11.03 -14.00
C GLU A 101 24.65 -10.68 -15.35
N MET A 102 24.09 -9.46 -15.45
CA MET A 102 23.48 -8.98 -16.70
C MET A 102 24.45 -8.91 -17.86
N VAL A 103 25.73 -8.57 -17.63
CA VAL A 103 26.76 -8.52 -18.67
C VAL A 103 26.98 -9.93 -19.25
N VAL A 104 27.10 -10.93 -18.38
CA VAL A 104 27.23 -12.34 -18.80
C VAL A 104 26.06 -12.79 -19.68
N TRP A 105 24.83 -12.42 -19.27
CA TRP A 105 23.62 -12.75 -20.04
C TRP A 105 23.58 -12.03 -21.39
N PHE A 106 23.96 -10.77 -21.46
CA PHE A 106 24.01 -10.03 -22.72
C PHE A 106 25.07 -10.58 -23.65
N CYS A 107 26.25 -10.94 -23.13
CA CYS A 107 27.31 -11.60 -23.91
C CYS A 107 26.88 -12.99 -24.46
N SER A 108 26.00 -13.68 -23.73
CA SER A 108 25.41 -14.95 -24.18
C SER A 108 24.23 -14.78 -25.18
N GLY A 109 23.93 -13.53 -25.61
CA GLY A 109 22.89 -13.24 -26.60
C GLY A 109 21.47 -13.07 -26.01
N ILE A 110 21.32 -13.02 -24.69
CA ILE A 110 20.03 -12.81 -24.02
C ILE A 110 19.77 -11.32 -23.93
N GLY A 111 18.99 -10.76 -24.86
CA GLY A 111 18.62 -9.35 -24.87
C GLY A 111 17.64 -8.96 -23.75
N LEU A 112 17.51 -7.65 -23.50
CA LEU A 112 16.66 -7.07 -22.44
C LEU A 112 15.20 -7.51 -22.54
N THR A 113 14.66 -7.66 -23.73
CA THR A 113 13.27 -8.08 -23.96
C THR A 113 12.96 -9.51 -23.49
N ARG A 114 13.97 -10.39 -23.41
CA ARG A 114 13.78 -11.75 -22.89
C ARG A 114 13.47 -11.80 -21.39
N TRP A 115 13.78 -10.73 -20.67
CA TRP A 115 13.47 -10.59 -19.24
C TRP A 115 11.97 -10.31 -18.97
N ILE A 116 11.23 -9.88 -19.98
CA ILE A 116 9.78 -9.68 -19.89
C ILE A 116 9.09 -11.00 -19.49
N ARG A 117 9.52 -12.13 -20.07
CA ARG A 117 8.88 -13.43 -19.83
C ARG A 117 8.98 -13.88 -18.35
N PRO A 118 10.15 -13.97 -17.72
CA PRO A 118 10.24 -14.35 -16.31
C PRO A 118 9.57 -13.35 -15.37
N VAL A 119 9.63 -12.05 -15.68
CA VAL A 119 8.95 -11.01 -14.89
C VAL A 119 7.44 -11.18 -14.97
N LEU A 120 6.86 -11.35 -16.15
CA LEU A 120 5.42 -11.58 -16.30
C LEU A 120 4.99 -12.91 -15.67
N TRP A 121 5.81 -13.96 -15.73
CA TRP A 121 5.48 -15.24 -15.12
C TRP A 121 5.34 -15.15 -13.60
N TYR A 122 6.15 -14.31 -12.97
CA TYR A 122 6.03 -13.98 -11.54
C TYR A 122 4.91 -12.98 -11.29
N ALA A 123 4.81 -11.93 -12.11
CA ALA A 123 3.88 -10.83 -11.89
C ALA A 123 2.40 -11.24 -12.10
N LEU A 124 2.08 -12.03 -13.13
CA LEU A 124 0.68 -12.36 -13.46
C LEU A 124 -0.09 -13.05 -12.33
N PRO A 125 0.42 -14.06 -11.62
CA PRO A 125 -0.30 -14.63 -10.48
C PRO A 125 -0.50 -13.62 -9.34
N VAL A 126 0.48 -12.75 -9.08
CA VAL A 126 0.36 -11.69 -8.07
C VAL A 126 -0.65 -10.64 -8.51
N VAL A 127 -0.63 -10.22 -9.78
CA VAL A 127 -1.63 -9.30 -10.36
C VAL A 127 -3.03 -9.92 -10.32
N GLY A 128 -3.18 -11.20 -10.61
CA GLY A 128 -4.43 -11.93 -10.44
C GLY A 128 -4.94 -11.90 -9.01
N LEU A 129 -4.05 -12.07 -8.03
CA LEU A 129 -4.38 -11.93 -6.62
C LEU A 129 -4.77 -10.48 -6.27
N ILE A 130 -4.05 -9.48 -6.77
CA ILE A 130 -4.39 -8.06 -6.59
C ILE A 130 -5.80 -7.77 -7.15
N ALA A 131 -6.12 -8.30 -8.34
CA ALA A 131 -7.43 -8.14 -8.95
C ALA A 131 -8.54 -8.79 -8.10
N LEU A 132 -8.32 -10.01 -7.62
CA LEU A 132 -9.26 -10.71 -6.73
C LEU A 132 -9.51 -9.91 -5.45
N LEU A 133 -8.44 -9.43 -4.82
CA LEU A 133 -8.52 -8.63 -3.60
C LEU A 133 -9.22 -7.29 -3.84
N SER A 134 -8.87 -6.57 -4.91
CA SER A 134 -9.43 -5.24 -5.21
C SER A 134 -10.91 -5.30 -5.62
N LEU A 135 -11.28 -6.27 -6.45
CA LEU A 135 -12.63 -6.37 -7.02
C LEU A 135 -13.64 -7.04 -6.11
N LEU A 136 -13.20 -8.00 -5.27
CA LEU A 136 -14.11 -8.84 -4.47
C LEU A 136 -13.88 -8.68 -2.97
N LEU A 137 -12.65 -8.90 -2.49
CA LEU A 137 -12.39 -9.05 -1.06
C LEU A 137 -12.36 -7.70 -0.33
N SER A 138 -11.78 -6.66 -0.93
CA SER A 138 -11.70 -5.33 -0.31
C SER A 138 -13.10 -4.71 -0.07
N PRO A 139 -14.03 -4.65 -1.06
CA PRO A 139 -15.37 -4.14 -0.82
C PRO A 139 -16.16 -4.98 0.19
N TRP A 140 -15.98 -6.31 0.19
CA TRP A 140 -16.60 -7.19 1.18
C TRP A 140 -16.08 -6.89 2.60
N ALA A 141 -14.76 -6.75 2.76
CA ALA A 141 -14.14 -6.46 4.06
C ALA A 141 -14.56 -5.09 4.60
N LEU A 142 -14.62 -4.06 3.74
CA LEU A 142 -15.09 -2.73 4.12
C LEU A 142 -16.56 -2.74 4.54
N ARG A 143 -17.42 -3.45 3.81
CA ARG A 143 -18.83 -3.62 4.19
C ARG A 143 -18.96 -4.29 5.55
N LYS A 144 -18.20 -5.36 5.80
CA LYS A 144 -18.20 -6.05 7.09
C LYS A 144 -17.66 -5.18 8.23
N ALA A 145 -16.64 -4.38 7.96
CA ALA A 145 -16.12 -3.41 8.92
C ALA A 145 -17.19 -2.38 9.29
N ASP A 146 -17.91 -1.85 8.32
CA ASP A 146 -18.95 -0.85 8.51
C ASP A 146 -20.16 -1.43 9.29
N GLU A 147 -20.65 -2.62 8.88
CA GLU A 147 -21.69 -3.35 9.61
C GLU A 147 -21.28 -3.62 11.07
N PHE A 148 -20.03 -4.02 11.28
CA PHE A 148 -19.52 -4.32 12.62
C PHE A 148 -19.38 -3.05 13.46
N LYS A 149 -18.87 -1.96 12.86
CA LYS A 149 -18.75 -0.65 13.52
C LYS A 149 -20.12 -0.13 13.93
N THR A 150 -21.10 -0.17 13.02
CA THR A 150 -22.50 0.26 13.32
C THR A 150 -23.11 -0.57 14.45
N LYS A 151 -22.86 -1.89 14.48
CA LYS A 151 -23.32 -2.75 15.59
C LYS A 151 -22.67 -2.39 16.92
N LEU A 152 -21.38 -2.06 16.93
CA LEU A 152 -20.70 -1.60 18.15
C LEU A 152 -21.25 -0.26 18.60
N GLU A 153 -21.41 0.69 17.68
CA GLU A 153 -21.96 2.01 17.96
C GLU A 153 -23.40 1.94 18.51
N SER A 154 -24.22 1.01 18.00
CA SER A 154 -25.61 0.84 18.48
C SER A 154 -25.73 0.16 19.83
N ARG A 155 -24.69 -0.57 20.27
CA ARG A 155 -24.68 -1.20 21.62
C ARG A 155 -24.36 -0.21 22.74
N ASP A 156 -23.80 0.95 22.42
CA ASP A 156 -22.93 1.64 23.36
C ASP A 156 -23.44 2.94 23.97
N ASP A 157 -24.66 3.41 23.69
CA ASP A 157 -25.07 4.73 24.26
C ASP A 157 -25.37 4.71 25.77
N VAL A 158 -25.66 3.56 26.38
CA VAL A 158 -25.89 3.48 27.83
C VAL A 158 -25.03 2.46 28.56
N THR A 159 -24.66 1.34 27.92
CA THR A 159 -23.88 0.27 28.57
C THR A 159 -22.37 0.56 28.61
N SER A 160 -21.88 1.47 27.80
CA SER A 160 -20.45 1.88 27.75
C SER A 160 -20.15 3.17 28.52
N ALA A 161 -21.11 3.67 29.31
CA ALA A 161 -20.82 4.73 30.24
C ALA A 161 -19.78 4.21 31.24
N THR A 162 -18.52 4.62 31.05
CA THR A 162 -17.47 4.36 32.04
C THR A 162 -17.90 4.99 33.34
N PRO A 163 -18.07 4.22 34.43
CA PRO A 163 -18.48 4.77 35.70
C PRO A 163 -17.56 5.94 36.13
N GLY A 164 -18.17 7.02 36.65
CA GLY A 164 -17.41 8.15 37.15
C GLY A 164 -16.98 9.20 36.11
N LEU A 165 -17.39 9.11 34.84
CA LEU A 165 -17.08 10.10 33.80
C LEU A 165 -18.35 10.77 33.25
N PHE A 166 -18.26 12.08 33.00
CA PHE A 166 -19.28 12.82 32.24
C PHE A 166 -19.13 12.45 30.75
N ARG A 167 -20.25 12.09 30.13
CA ARG A 167 -20.34 11.80 28.70
C ARG A 167 -21.40 12.69 28.05
N GLU A 168 -21.00 13.28 26.94
CA GLU A 168 -21.92 14.03 26.08
C GLU A 168 -22.57 13.06 25.09
N SER A 169 -23.89 13.18 24.89
CA SER A 169 -24.61 12.45 23.84
C SER A 169 -24.08 12.85 22.47
N LYS A 170 -24.05 11.91 21.51
CA LYS A 170 -23.64 12.19 20.13
C LYS A 170 -24.44 13.29 19.44
N GLN A 171 -25.60 13.65 19.94
CA GLN A 171 -26.41 14.76 19.45
C GLN A 171 -26.12 16.11 20.17
N ALA A 172 -25.12 16.11 21.07
CA ALA A 172 -24.70 17.29 21.84
C ALA A 172 -25.84 17.99 22.66
N ASP A 173 -26.98 17.33 22.81
CA ASP A 173 -28.15 17.86 23.51
C ASP A 173 -28.25 17.43 24.98
N ARG A 174 -27.40 16.44 25.37
CA ARG A 174 -27.44 15.84 26.71
C ARG A 174 -26.06 15.45 27.21
N VAL A 175 -25.83 15.68 28.49
CA VAL A 175 -24.66 15.20 29.22
C VAL A 175 -25.11 14.19 30.26
N TYR A 176 -24.50 13.01 30.28
CA TYR A 176 -24.78 11.94 31.23
C TYR A 176 -23.60 11.75 32.17
N PHE A 177 -23.91 11.53 33.43
CA PHE A 177 -22.95 11.02 34.41
C PHE A 177 -23.57 9.79 35.08
N ILE A 178 -22.84 8.71 35.19
CA ILE A 178 -23.22 7.47 35.84
C ILE A 178 -22.12 7.08 36.80
N ASP A 179 -22.41 6.99 38.09
CA ASP A 179 -21.42 6.68 39.11
C ASP A 179 -21.12 5.18 39.19
N ASN A 180 -22.15 4.32 39.07
CA ASN A 180 -22.01 2.88 39.22
C ASN A 180 -22.87 2.14 38.19
N VAL A 181 -22.26 1.11 37.56
CA VAL A 181 -22.93 0.20 36.61
C VAL A 181 -22.80 -1.20 37.16
N ASP A 182 -23.92 -1.83 37.46
CA ASP A 182 -23.95 -3.21 37.91
C ASP A 182 -23.89 -4.14 36.66
N ALA A 183 -22.74 -4.76 36.44
CA ALA A 183 -22.43 -5.56 35.24
C ALA A 183 -23.33 -6.80 35.02
N GLY A 184 -24.14 -7.16 36.00
CA GLY A 184 -25.05 -8.32 35.94
C GLY A 184 -26.53 -7.98 35.84
N SER A 185 -26.91 -6.75 36.15
CA SER A 185 -28.30 -6.29 36.11
C SER A 185 -28.34 -5.00 35.28
N ASN A 186 -29.28 -4.83 34.38
CA ASN A 186 -29.50 -3.61 33.57
C ASN A 186 -29.75 -2.36 34.45
N ARG A 187 -29.11 -2.29 35.64
CA ARG A 187 -29.30 -1.25 36.65
C ARG A 187 -28.05 -0.36 36.73
N VAL A 188 -28.30 0.91 36.80
CA VAL A 188 -27.26 1.95 36.97
C VAL A 188 -27.61 2.77 38.21
N GLY A 189 -26.61 3.12 39.01
CA GLY A 189 -26.75 3.89 40.24
C GLY A 189 -26.23 5.31 40.07
N ASN A 190 -26.87 6.26 40.84
CA ASN A 190 -26.48 7.66 40.90
C ASN A 190 -26.31 8.31 39.51
N ILE A 191 -27.42 8.54 38.85
CA ILE A 191 -27.43 9.08 37.49
C ILE A 191 -27.68 10.57 37.54
N PHE A 192 -26.86 11.31 36.83
CA PHE A 192 -27.09 12.73 36.60
C PHE A 192 -27.21 12.91 35.05
N VAL A 193 -28.27 13.60 34.65
CA VAL A 193 -28.54 13.96 33.26
C VAL A 193 -28.80 15.44 33.14
N GLN A 194 -28.06 16.08 32.29
CA GLN A 194 -28.31 17.47 31.90
C GLN A 194 -28.73 17.51 30.44
N SER A 195 -29.85 18.11 30.12
CA SER A 195 -30.37 18.21 28.76
C SER A 195 -30.93 19.63 28.51
N GLU A 196 -30.72 20.11 27.29
CA GLU A 196 -31.35 21.33 26.82
C GLU A 196 -32.57 20.99 25.96
N GLN A 197 -33.75 21.37 26.40
CA GLN A 197 -34.99 21.15 25.65
C GLN A 197 -35.73 22.49 25.51
N ASN A 198 -36.04 22.85 24.27
CA ASN A 198 -36.74 24.09 23.94
C ASN A 198 -36.05 25.37 24.49
N GLY A 199 -34.73 25.41 24.50
CA GLY A 199 -33.93 26.51 25.02
C GLY A 199 -33.93 26.62 26.54
N LYS A 200 -34.43 25.59 27.28
CA LYS A 200 -34.40 25.51 28.74
C LYS A 200 -33.47 24.41 29.18
N LEU A 201 -32.58 24.71 30.10
CA LEU A 201 -31.70 23.75 30.71
C LEU A 201 -32.49 22.92 31.72
N GLY A 202 -32.54 21.61 31.52
CA GLY A 202 -33.14 20.65 32.46
C GLY A 202 -32.04 19.77 33.05
N THR A 203 -31.94 19.72 34.35
CA THR A 203 -31.01 18.86 35.08
C THR A 203 -31.80 17.81 35.85
N MET A 204 -31.43 16.56 35.74
CA MET A 204 -32.07 15.44 36.44
C MET A 204 -31.05 14.70 37.27
N ALA A 205 -31.39 14.38 38.50
CA ALA A 205 -30.59 13.51 39.36
C ALA A 205 -31.50 12.37 39.89
N ALA A 206 -31.06 11.16 39.74
CA ALA A 206 -31.80 9.97 40.18
C ALA A 206 -30.88 8.97 40.89
N LYS A 207 -31.41 8.29 41.90
CA LYS A 207 -30.66 7.29 42.68
C LYS A 207 -30.43 6.01 41.90
N GLN A 208 -31.35 5.65 41.01
CA GLN A 208 -31.31 4.43 40.24
C GLN A 208 -31.87 4.64 38.83
N GLY A 209 -31.37 3.91 37.86
CA GLY A 209 -31.92 3.84 36.52
C GLY A 209 -31.92 2.43 35.99
N LEU A 210 -32.88 2.18 35.12
CA LEU A 210 -33.07 0.92 34.42
C LEU A 210 -33.12 1.17 32.93
N GLN A 211 -32.42 0.35 32.14
CA GLN A 211 -32.63 0.35 30.70
C GLN A 211 -33.77 -0.60 30.36
N GLU A 212 -34.81 -0.10 29.76
CA GLU A 212 -35.98 -0.86 29.32
C GLU A 212 -36.11 -0.74 27.81
N THR A 213 -36.22 -1.91 27.13
CA THR A 213 -36.45 -1.97 25.69
C THR A 213 -37.87 -2.41 25.43
N LEU A 214 -38.65 -1.57 24.76
CA LEU A 214 -40.01 -1.89 24.38
C LEU A 214 -40.07 -2.87 23.21
N PRO A 215 -41.19 -3.59 23.00
CA PRO A 215 -41.36 -4.57 21.90
C PRO A 215 -41.17 -3.94 20.49
N ASN A 216 -41.35 -2.63 20.36
CA ASN A 216 -41.13 -1.88 19.12
C ASN A 216 -39.63 -1.56 18.85
N GLY A 217 -38.73 -1.98 19.75
CA GLY A 217 -37.30 -1.71 19.64
C GLY A 217 -36.85 -0.38 20.24
N ASP A 218 -37.75 0.48 20.70
CA ASP A 218 -37.40 1.74 21.37
C ASP A 218 -36.77 1.45 22.73
N ARG A 219 -35.67 2.12 23.03
CA ARG A 219 -34.97 2.02 24.32
C ARG A 219 -35.26 3.22 25.17
N PHE A 220 -35.59 2.98 26.45
CA PHE A 220 -35.84 4.01 27.45
C PHE A 220 -34.88 3.85 28.62
N LEU A 221 -34.36 4.99 29.09
CA LEU A 221 -33.75 5.11 30.42
C LEU A 221 -34.83 5.47 31.40
N VAL A 222 -35.17 4.54 32.25
CA VAL A 222 -36.15 4.73 33.30
C VAL A 222 -35.40 5.11 34.56
N LEU A 223 -35.52 6.37 34.96
CA LEU A 223 -34.98 6.93 36.19
C LEU A 223 -35.96 6.68 37.33
N LEU A 224 -35.45 6.21 38.46
CA LEU A 224 -36.25 5.93 39.67
C LEU A 224 -35.82 6.83 40.83
N ASN A 225 -36.80 7.36 41.54
CA ASN A 225 -36.62 8.17 42.75
C ASN A 225 -35.63 9.32 42.53
N GLY A 226 -36.02 10.28 41.74
CA GLY A 226 -35.17 11.41 41.35
C GLY A 226 -35.88 12.77 41.42
N THR A 227 -35.08 13.78 41.13
CA THR A 227 -35.53 15.18 41.08
C THR A 227 -35.11 15.78 39.75
N ARG A 228 -36.04 16.48 39.09
CA ARG A 228 -35.80 17.26 37.87
C ARG A 228 -35.84 18.75 38.21
N TYR A 229 -34.81 19.43 37.83
CA TYR A 229 -34.67 20.89 37.92
C TYR A 229 -34.80 21.46 36.51
N GLU A 230 -35.74 22.38 36.30
CA GLU A 230 -36.05 22.96 35.01
C GLU A 230 -36.10 24.48 35.09
N GLY A 231 -35.43 25.18 34.17
CA GLY A 231 -35.40 26.64 34.13
C GLY A 231 -34.08 27.24 34.59
N THR A 232 -34.01 28.58 34.61
CA THR A 232 -32.81 29.30 35.02
C THR A 232 -32.83 29.59 36.52
N PRO A 233 -31.80 29.17 37.29
CA PRO A 233 -31.74 29.45 38.71
C PRO A 233 -31.88 30.96 39.01
N GLY A 234 -32.79 31.30 39.94
CA GLY A 234 -33.05 32.70 40.34
C GLY A 234 -34.16 33.41 39.55
N LEU A 235 -34.70 32.82 38.51
CA LEU A 235 -35.87 33.34 37.79
C LEU A 235 -37.17 32.68 38.26
N ARG A 236 -38.32 33.37 37.99
CA ARG A 236 -39.65 32.88 38.40
C ARG A 236 -40.11 31.63 37.68
N ASP A 237 -39.45 31.21 36.62
CA ASP A 237 -39.74 30.02 35.84
C ASP A 237 -38.97 28.77 36.32
N TYR A 238 -38.17 28.89 37.41
CA TYR A 238 -37.45 27.76 37.99
C TYR A 238 -38.42 26.81 38.68
N ARG A 239 -38.42 25.55 38.22
CA ARG A 239 -39.32 24.51 38.70
C ARG A 239 -38.51 23.32 39.21
N ILE A 240 -38.91 22.76 40.33
CA ILE A 240 -38.37 21.54 40.90
C ILE A 240 -39.49 20.50 40.86
N VAL A 241 -39.24 19.35 40.22
CA VAL A 241 -40.22 18.25 40.11
C VAL A 241 -39.57 16.99 40.68
N GLU A 242 -40.15 16.46 41.74
CA GLU A 242 -39.80 15.15 42.28
C GLU A 242 -40.58 14.07 41.53
N PHE A 243 -39.93 12.96 41.18
CA PHE A 243 -40.57 11.85 40.48
C PHE A 243 -40.17 10.50 41.07
N GLU A 244 -41.11 9.59 41.15
CA GLU A 244 -40.85 8.19 41.50
C GLU A 244 -40.32 7.40 40.30
N ARG A 245 -40.86 7.67 39.11
CA ARG A 245 -40.45 7.05 37.84
C ARG A 245 -40.54 8.07 36.73
N TYR A 246 -39.41 8.24 36.02
CA TYR A 246 -39.32 9.10 34.85
C TYR A 246 -38.67 8.34 33.71
N ALA A 247 -39.40 8.09 32.62
CA ALA A 247 -38.88 7.40 31.44
C ALA A 247 -38.43 8.42 30.41
N MET A 248 -37.17 8.39 30.08
CA MET A 248 -36.58 9.20 29.02
C MET A 248 -36.20 8.29 27.86
N ARG A 249 -36.69 8.63 26.67
CA ARG A 249 -36.30 7.89 25.46
C ARG A 249 -34.81 8.12 25.21
N ILE A 250 -34.08 7.01 25.18
CA ILE A 250 -32.73 7.02 24.62
C ILE A 250 -32.97 6.95 23.11
N ASP A 251 -32.91 8.10 22.45
CA ASP A 251 -32.89 8.07 20.99
C ASP A 251 -31.67 7.25 20.61
N ALA A 252 -31.92 6.01 20.16
CA ALA A 252 -30.96 5.39 19.28
C ALA A 252 -30.72 6.45 18.21
N ALA A 253 -29.48 6.97 18.12
CA ALA A 253 -29.14 7.87 17.05
C ALA A 253 -29.79 7.26 15.81
N PRO A 254 -30.64 8.02 15.06
CA PRO A 254 -31.27 7.42 13.89
C PRO A 254 -30.12 6.74 13.21
N VAL A 255 -30.23 5.43 13.00
CA VAL A 255 -29.28 4.73 12.16
C VAL A 255 -29.39 5.52 10.88
N LYS A 256 -28.58 6.60 10.73
CA LYS A 256 -28.34 7.19 9.44
C LYS A 256 -27.97 5.94 8.70
N GLN A 257 -28.89 5.43 7.88
CA GLN A 257 -28.50 4.52 6.83
C GLN A 257 -27.41 5.30 6.13
N ALA A 258 -26.19 5.08 6.60
CA ALA A 258 -25.03 5.74 6.07
C ALA A 258 -25.17 5.43 4.59
N GLU A 259 -25.34 6.48 3.76
CA GLU A 259 -25.37 6.28 2.32
C GLU A 259 -24.24 5.32 2.05
N PRO A 260 -24.50 4.15 1.43
CA PRO A 260 -23.52 3.08 1.38
C PRO A 260 -22.24 3.69 0.85
N GLN A 261 -21.22 3.71 1.72
CA GLN A 261 -19.97 4.35 1.35
C GLN A 261 -19.56 3.72 0.03
N LEU A 262 -19.31 4.51 -0.98
CA LEU A 262 -19.02 4.07 -2.35
C LEU A 262 -18.09 2.85 -2.41
N ARG A 263 -17.11 2.82 -1.49
CA ARG A 263 -16.13 1.73 -1.35
C ARG A 263 -16.69 0.43 -0.78
N THR A 264 -17.84 0.45 -0.10
CA THR A 264 -18.48 -0.75 0.46
C THR A 264 -19.41 -1.45 -0.53
N MET A 265 -19.77 -0.78 -1.63
CA MET A 265 -20.60 -1.36 -2.69
C MET A 265 -19.88 -2.49 -3.41
N THR A 266 -20.61 -3.53 -3.80
CA THR A 266 -20.03 -4.61 -4.61
C THR A 266 -19.67 -4.10 -6.01
N THR A 267 -18.65 -4.68 -6.61
CA THR A 267 -18.24 -4.33 -7.98
C THR A 267 -19.36 -4.49 -8.99
N LEU A 268 -20.26 -5.46 -8.78
CA LEU A 268 -21.43 -5.69 -9.64
C LEU A 268 -22.49 -4.60 -9.47
N GLU A 269 -22.72 -4.11 -8.26
CA GLU A 269 -23.62 -2.99 -7.99
C GLU A 269 -23.13 -1.69 -8.65
N LEU A 270 -21.81 -1.42 -8.55
CA LEU A 270 -21.18 -0.27 -9.22
C LEU A 270 -21.37 -0.32 -10.74
N TRP A 271 -21.24 -1.50 -11.33
CA TRP A 271 -21.43 -1.71 -12.77
C TRP A 271 -22.89 -1.55 -13.20
N ARG A 272 -23.85 -2.03 -12.39
CA ARG A 272 -25.28 -1.94 -12.71
C ARG A 272 -25.84 -0.52 -12.61
N ASN A 273 -25.26 0.31 -11.76
CA ASN A 273 -25.69 1.70 -11.54
C ASN A 273 -24.56 2.67 -11.92
N PRO A 274 -24.33 2.97 -13.20
CA PRO A 274 -23.17 3.72 -13.66
C PRO A 274 -23.30 5.23 -13.41
N THR A 275 -23.24 5.67 -12.16
CA THR A 275 -23.04 7.09 -11.82
C THR A 275 -21.57 7.46 -11.97
N THR A 276 -21.26 8.76 -12.10
CA THR A 276 -19.86 9.23 -12.22
C THR A 276 -18.99 8.76 -11.05
N TRP A 277 -19.53 8.80 -9.84
CA TRP A 277 -18.84 8.31 -8.64
C TRP A 277 -18.67 6.79 -8.63
N ASN A 278 -19.69 6.04 -9.05
CA ASN A 278 -19.59 4.58 -9.12
C ASN A 278 -18.56 4.13 -10.17
N LEU A 279 -18.52 4.82 -11.30
CA LEU A 279 -17.53 4.57 -12.35
C LEU A 279 -16.11 4.91 -11.88
N SER A 280 -15.93 6.02 -11.13
CA SER A 280 -14.62 6.37 -10.59
C SER A 280 -14.08 5.32 -9.59
N GLU A 281 -14.95 4.77 -8.74
CA GLU A 281 -14.55 3.67 -7.84
C GLU A 281 -14.23 2.38 -8.64
N LEU A 282 -14.99 2.08 -9.66
CA LEU A 282 -14.71 0.94 -10.55
C LEU A 282 -13.36 1.10 -11.26
N GLU A 283 -13.06 2.31 -11.75
CA GLU A 283 -11.76 2.64 -12.34
C GLU A 283 -10.60 2.42 -11.36
N TRP A 284 -10.77 2.82 -10.09
CA TRP A 284 -9.79 2.56 -9.05
C TRP A 284 -9.53 1.06 -8.89
N ARG A 285 -10.59 0.25 -8.81
CA ARG A 285 -10.48 -1.20 -8.60
C ARG A 285 -9.82 -1.92 -9.77
N VAL A 286 -10.11 -1.51 -11.00
CA VAL A 286 -9.50 -2.07 -12.22
C VAL A 286 -8.10 -1.48 -12.45
N GLY A 287 -7.90 -0.23 -12.11
CA GLY A 287 -6.64 0.49 -12.26
C GLY A 287 -5.51 -0.10 -11.42
N LEU A 288 -5.80 -0.64 -10.23
CA LEU A 288 -4.78 -1.26 -9.36
C LEU A 288 -4.05 -2.44 -10.01
N PRO A 289 -4.71 -3.51 -10.50
CA PRO A 289 -4.03 -4.61 -11.17
C PRO A 289 -3.35 -4.18 -12.48
N LEU A 290 -3.95 -3.22 -13.20
CA LEU A 290 -3.36 -2.68 -14.43
C LEU A 290 -2.07 -1.91 -14.12
N SER A 291 -2.09 -1.05 -13.09
CA SER A 291 -0.90 -0.31 -12.65
C SER A 291 0.20 -1.24 -12.15
N ALA A 292 -0.14 -2.30 -11.42
CA ALA A 292 0.82 -3.31 -10.96
C ALA A 292 1.52 -4.01 -12.14
N THR A 293 0.78 -4.30 -13.21
CA THR A 293 1.35 -4.90 -14.43
C THR A 293 2.32 -3.94 -15.13
N ILE A 294 1.93 -2.69 -15.31
CA ILE A 294 2.76 -1.66 -15.95
C ILE A 294 4.04 -1.41 -15.13
N LEU A 295 3.92 -1.32 -13.80
CA LEU A 295 5.05 -1.15 -12.90
C LEU A 295 6.00 -2.35 -12.91
N ALA A 296 5.47 -3.57 -12.96
CA ALA A 296 6.29 -4.77 -13.10
C ALA A 296 7.15 -4.75 -14.38
N LEU A 297 6.56 -4.29 -15.49
CA LEU A 297 7.29 -4.11 -16.75
C LEU A 297 8.29 -2.95 -16.68
N LEU A 298 7.91 -1.83 -16.06
CA LEU A 298 8.75 -0.66 -15.88
C LEU A 298 9.98 -0.96 -15.01
N ALA A 299 9.87 -1.89 -14.06
CA ALA A 299 11.00 -2.31 -13.23
C ALA A 299 12.18 -2.86 -14.07
N ILE A 300 11.92 -3.41 -15.28
CA ILE A 300 12.97 -3.98 -16.13
C ILE A 300 13.95 -2.90 -16.62
N PRO A 301 13.53 -1.84 -17.34
CA PRO A 301 14.45 -0.79 -17.78
C PRO A 301 14.93 0.08 -16.61
N LEU A 302 14.18 0.19 -15.53
CA LEU A 302 14.53 0.97 -14.33
C LEU A 302 15.59 0.25 -13.47
N GLY A 303 15.64 -1.09 -13.51
CA GLY A 303 16.59 -1.90 -12.75
C GLY A 303 18.06 -1.67 -13.11
N TYR A 304 18.34 -1.01 -14.24
CA TYR A 304 19.70 -0.63 -14.60
C TYR A 304 20.26 0.40 -13.61
N VAL A 305 21.27 -0.01 -12.90
CA VAL A 305 22.01 0.82 -11.95
C VAL A 305 23.42 1.06 -12.51
N ASN A 306 23.88 2.31 -12.47
CA ASN A 306 25.28 2.57 -12.66
C ASN A 306 26.04 2.04 -11.43
N PRO A 307 27.03 1.13 -11.56
CA PRO A 307 27.74 0.57 -10.40
C PRO A 307 28.40 1.61 -9.50
N ARG A 308 28.65 2.81 -10.01
CA ARG A 308 29.22 3.94 -9.28
C ARG A 308 28.18 4.83 -8.58
N ALA A 309 26.90 4.72 -8.94
CA ALA A 309 25.80 5.44 -8.27
C ALA A 309 25.33 4.62 -7.06
N GLY A 310 25.13 5.28 -5.93
CA GLY A 310 24.77 4.65 -4.67
C GLY A 310 23.49 3.79 -4.77
N ARG A 311 23.42 2.78 -3.92
CA ARG A 311 22.35 1.76 -3.87
C ARG A 311 20.95 2.34 -3.63
N SER A 312 20.86 3.46 -2.89
CA SER A 312 19.61 4.04 -2.42
C SER A 312 18.86 4.87 -3.48
N LEU A 313 19.60 5.51 -4.41
CA LEU A 313 18.99 6.44 -5.36
C LEU A 313 17.94 5.77 -6.26
N ASN A 314 18.24 4.58 -6.75
CA ASN A 314 17.33 3.84 -7.64
C ASN A 314 16.05 3.38 -6.92
N LEU A 315 16.18 2.97 -5.67
CA LEU A 315 15.03 2.59 -4.84
C LEU A 315 14.17 3.81 -4.49
N ILE A 316 14.79 4.94 -4.14
CA ILE A 316 14.08 6.19 -3.87
C ILE A 316 13.32 6.65 -5.12
N LEU A 317 13.98 6.66 -6.28
CA LEU A 317 13.34 7.01 -7.56
C LEU A 317 12.16 6.11 -7.87
N ALA A 318 12.28 4.81 -7.61
CA ALA A 318 11.20 3.86 -7.80
C ALA A 318 10.01 4.13 -6.88
N ILE A 319 10.26 4.39 -5.60
CA ILE A 319 9.21 4.73 -4.64
C ILE A 319 8.50 6.03 -5.05
N VAL A 320 9.27 7.06 -5.41
CA VAL A 320 8.72 8.34 -5.89
C VAL A 320 7.85 8.13 -7.14
N LEU A 321 8.33 7.34 -8.10
CA LEU A 321 7.58 7.05 -9.31
C LEU A 321 6.29 6.26 -9.03
N TYR A 322 6.36 5.28 -8.12
CA TYR A 322 5.19 4.55 -7.64
C TYR A 322 4.17 5.51 -7.00
N MET A 323 4.63 6.37 -6.09
CA MET A 323 3.75 7.33 -5.40
C MET A 323 3.15 8.33 -6.39
N LEU A 324 3.94 8.85 -7.33
CA LEU A 324 3.45 9.75 -8.38
C LEU A 324 2.36 9.09 -9.21
N TYR A 325 2.59 7.84 -9.65
CA TYR A 325 1.61 7.10 -10.43
C TYR A 325 0.29 6.91 -9.67
N ASN A 326 0.34 6.43 -8.42
CA ASN A 326 -0.86 6.24 -7.60
C ASN A 326 -1.58 7.57 -7.30
N ASN A 327 -0.85 8.65 -7.05
CA ASN A 327 -1.45 9.96 -6.85
C ASN A 327 -2.14 10.47 -8.14
N MET A 328 -1.54 10.26 -9.31
CA MET A 328 -2.17 10.62 -10.59
C MET A 328 -3.46 9.82 -10.83
N ILE A 329 -3.48 8.53 -10.55
CA ILE A 329 -4.70 7.70 -10.59
C ILE A 329 -5.75 8.28 -9.64
N SER A 330 -5.39 8.61 -8.41
CA SER A 330 -6.32 9.16 -7.41
C SER A 330 -6.92 10.51 -7.85
N VAL A 331 -6.09 11.41 -8.39
CA VAL A 331 -6.54 12.70 -8.93
C VAL A 331 -7.51 12.50 -10.10
N THR A 332 -7.15 11.62 -11.03
CA THR A 332 -8.00 11.32 -12.21
C THR A 332 -9.33 10.75 -11.78
N ASN A 333 -9.34 9.79 -10.84
CA ASN A 333 -10.58 9.23 -10.29
C ASN A 333 -11.47 10.29 -9.64
N THR A 334 -10.87 11.23 -8.92
CA THR A 334 -11.61 12.35 -8.31
C THR A 334 -12.24 13.23 -9.39
N TRP A 335 -11.54 13.53 -10.48
CA TRP A 335 -12.07 14.32 -11.61
C TRP A 335 -13.18 13.59 -12.33
N VAL A 336 -13.09 12.28 -12.51
CA VAL A 336 -14.18 11.45 -13.06
C VAL A 336 -15.39 11.48 -12.15
N GLY A 337 -15.22 11.27 -10.86
CA GLY A 337 -16.30 11.34 -9.88
C GLY A 337 -17.02 12.70 -9.87
N GLN A 338 -16.28 13.80 -10.02
CA GLN A 338 -16.82 15.16 -10.15
C GLN A 338 -17.44 15.46 -11.53
N GLY A 339 -17.38 14.53 -12.47
CA GLY A 339 -17.88 14.74 -13.83
C GLY A 339 -17.04 15.67 -14.71
N LYS A 340 -15.82 16.04 -14.25
CA LYS A 340 -14.89 16.90 -15.01
C LYS A 340 -14.17 16.15 -16.13
N LEU A 341 -14.07 14.85 -16.02
CA LEU A 341 -13.41 13.98 -16.97
C LEU A 341 -14.30 12.80 -17.31
N SER A 342 -14.33 12.40 -18.58
CA SER A 342 -15.08 11.20 -18.99
C SER A 342 -14.42 9.93 -18.42
N PRO A 343 -15.19 8.92 -17.97
CA PRO A 343 -14.64 7.70 -17.38
C PRO A 343 -13.64 6.97 -18.27
N GLY A 344 -13.90 6.91 -19.59
CA GLY A 344 -12.98 6.25 -20.52
C GLY A 344 -11.60 6.94 -20.59
N ILE A 345 -11.56 8.27 -20.55
CA ILE A 345 -10.29 9.01 -20.53
C ILE A 345 -9.62 8.85 -19.15
N GLY A 346 -10.41 8.90 -18.08
CA GLY A 346 -9.92 8.72 -16.70
C GLY A 346 -9.11 7.45 -16.52
N LEU A 347 -9.69 6.33 -16.90
CA LEU A 347 -9.03 5.02 -16.77
C LEU A 347 -7.77 4.92 -17.63
N TRP A 348 -7.86 5.33 -18.92
CA TRP A 348 -6.79 5.00 -19.88
C TRP A 348 -5.66 6.03 -19.94
N ALA A 349 -5.91 7.32 -19.66
CA ALA A 349 -4.92 8.37 -19.90
C ALA A 349 -3.63 8.17 -19.07
N ILE A 350 -3.78 7.94 -17.78
CA ILE A 350 -2.62 7.78 -16.88
C ILE A 350 -1.91 6.45 -17.13
N HIS A 351 -2.67 5.37 -17.37
CA HIS A 351 -2.09 4.06 -17.68
C HIS A 351 -1.38 4.08 -19.04
N ALA A 352 -1.94 4.75 -20.06
CA ALA A 352 -1.31 4.93 -21.35
C ALA A 352 -0.02 5.78 -21.25
N ALA A 353 -0.04 6.87 -20.48
CA ALA A 353 1.15 7.69 -20.24
C ALA A 353 2.27 6.87 -19.57
N MET A 354 1.95 6.06 -18.55
CA MET A 354 2.92 5.21 -17.87
C MET A 354 3.43 4.06 -18.76
N LEU A 355 2.56 3.48 -19.57
CA LEU A 355 2.94 2.47 -20.56
C LEU A 355 3.87 3.09 -21.63
N THR A 356 3.54 4.29 -22.10
CA THR A 356 4.39 5.03 -23.05
C THR A 356 5.75 5.34 -22.45
N LEU A 357 5.81 5.79 -21.20
CA LEU A 357 7.06 5.97 -20.46
C LEU A 357 7.87 4.65 -20.40
N THR A 358 7.20 3.56 -20.07
CA THR A 358 7.83 2.22 -20.01
C THR A 358 8.44 1.84 -21.37
N LEU A 359 7.66 1.97 -22.45
CA LEU A 359 8.12 1.68 -23.83
C LEU A 359 9.28 2.59 -24.26
N LEU A 360 9.21 3.89 -23.94
CA LEU A 360 10.27 4.84 -24.21
C LEU A 360 11.56 4.47 -23.47
N MET A 361 11.47 4.06 -22.21
CA MET A 361 12.64 3.60 -21.45
C MET A 361 13.22 2.32 -22.04
N PHE A 362 12.39 1.36 -22.48
CA PHE A 362 12.85 0.18 -23.20
C PHE A 362 13.55 0.57 -24.52
N TYR A 363 12.91 1.42 -25.33
CA TYR A 363 13.49 1.89 -26.60
C TYR A 363 14.84 2.58 -26.40
N ARG A 364 14.92 3.53 -25.45
CA ARG A 364 16.17 4.23 -25.13
C ARG A 364 17.28 3.25 -24.72
N ARG A 365 16.94 2.23 -23.94
CA ARG A 365 17.92 1.21 -23.51
C ARG A 365 18.39 0.34 -24.67
N MET A 366 17.52 -0.01 -25.59
CA MET A 366 17.85 -0.82 -26.76
C MET A 366 18.69 -0.03 -27.77
N THR A 367 18.38 1.25 -27.99
CA THR A 367 19.08 2.11 -28.98
C THR A 367 20.48 2.55 -28.51
N LEU A 368 20.69 2.77 -27.19
CA LEU A 368 22.03 3.09 -26.67
C LEU A 368 23.06 1.98 -26.99
N PHE A 369 22.65 0.72 -27.03
CA PHE A 369 23.50 -0.39 -27.47
C PHE A 369 23.74 -0.40 -29.00
N SER A 370 22.84 0.15 -29.80
CA SER A 370 22.94 0.20 -31.26
C SER A 370 23.72 1.43 -31.76
N LEU A 371 23.51 2.58 -31.12
CA LEU A 371 24.17 3.84 -31.48
C LEU A 371 25.72 3.77 -31.26
N ASN A 372 26.14 3.20 -30.14
CA ASN A 372 27.57 2.99 -29.86
C ASN A 372 28.22 2.03 -30.89
N ARG A 373 27.46 1.04 -31.38
CA ARG A 373 27.95 0.13 -32.43
C ARG A 373 28.00 0.84 -33.79
N TRP A 374 27.09 1.77 -34.08
CA TRP A 374 27.06 2.56 -35.29
C TRP A 374 28.21 3.61 -35.28
N LEU A 375 28.43 4.32 -34.17
CA LEU A 375 29.49 5.27 -33.97
C LEU A 375 30.88 4.59 -33.98
N ALA A 376 31.02 3.41 -33.44
CA ALA A 376 32.25 2.62 -33.51
C ALA A 376 32.56 2.13 -34.95
N LYS A 377 31.54 1.93 -35.78
CA LYS A 377 31.68 1.52 -37.18
C LYS A 377 31.99 2.69 -38.12
N SER A 378 31.74 3.94 -37.69
CA SER A 378 32.02 5.15 -38.44
C SER A 378 33.37 5.78 -38.10
N GLN A 379 34.18 5.21 -37.21
CA GLN A 379 35.57 5.60 -37.08
C GLN A 379 36.34 4.91 -38.21
N PRO A 380 36.95 5.67 -39.16
CA PRO A 380 37.83 5.04 -40.12
C PRO A 380 38.95 4.36 -39.35
N HIS A 381 39.21 3.08 -39.68
CA HIS A 381 40.43 2.41 -39.23
C HIS A 381 41.60 3.41 -39.45
N PRO A 382 42.37 3.72 -38.39
CA PRO A 382 43.64 4.36 -38.67
C PRO A 382 44.38 3.42 -39.63
N GLU A 383 44.60 3.93 -40.87
CA GLU A 383 45.48 3.28 -41.81
C GLU A 383 46.71 2.90 -41.00
N ALA A 384 47.06 1.62 -41.05
CA ALA A 384 48.35 1.16 -40.58
C ALA A 384 49.40 1.94 -41.33
N SER A 385 49.77 3.09 -40.74
CA SER A 385 50.96 3.83 -41.19
C SER A 385 52.07 2.82 -41.12
N SER A 386 52.52 2.42 -42.28
CA SER A 386 53.71 1.63 -42.52
C SER A 386 54.73 1.92 -41.43
N LEU A 387 54.95 0.96 -40.56
CA LEU A 387 56.15 0.96 -39.73
C LEU A 387 57.32 0.84 -40.70
N ASP A 388 57.88 1.97 -41.11
CA ASP A 388 59.20 2.07 -41.65
C ASP A 388 60.16 1.56 -40.57
N PHE A 389 60.55 0.31 -40.72
CA PHE A 389 61.72 -0.21 -40.06
C PHE A 389 62.95 0.45 -40.74
N PRO A 390 63.77 1.21 -40.04
CA PRO A 390 65.07 1.59 -40.60
C PRO A 390 65.91 0.36 -40.66
N ALA A 391 66.23 -0.02 -41.92
CA ALA A 391 67.18 -1.06 -42.19
C ALA A 391 68.57 -0.57 -41.80
N SER A 392 69.27 -1.47 -41.13
CA SER A 392 70.75 -1.62 -41.10
C SER A 392 71.61 -0.51 -40.45
N ALA A 393 72.36 -0.89 -39.55
CA ALA A 393 73.82 -0.98 -39.62
C ALA A 393 74.40 -1.08 -38.22
N GLY A 394 75.35 -1.94 -38.07
CA GLY A 394 76.34 -1.79 -37.02
C GLY A 394 76.57 -3.05 -36.17
N GLU A 395 77.41 -3.89 -36.70
CA GLU A 395 78.23 -4.79 -35.89
C GLU A 395 78.85 -4.05 -34.72
N GLY A 396 78.69 -4.58 -33.51
CA GLY A 396 79.33 -4.02 -32.31
C GLY A 396 79.43 -5.06 -31.21
N THR A 397 80.45 -5.83 -31.33
CA THR A 397 81.32 -6.43 -30.31
C THR A 397 80.70 -6.67 -28.91
N ILE A 398 80.62 -7.91 -28.58
CA ILE A 398 80.35 -8.47 -27.26
C ILE A 398 81.61 -8.24 -26.39
N THR A 399 81.49 -7.62 -25.24
CA THR A 399 82.40 -7.76 -24.13
C THR A 399 81.64 -8.13 -22.86
N PRO A 400 82.02 -9.20 -22.18
CA PRO A 400 81.48 -9.51 -20.87
C PRO A 400 82.29 -8.82 -19.75
N SER A 401 81.67 -8.35 -18.72
CA SER A 401 82.30 -7.92 -17.49
C SER A 401 81.44 -8.17 -16.26
N PRO A 402 82.00 -8.19 -15.10
CA PRO A 402 81.91 -9.37 -14.24
C PRO A 402 81.03 -9.15 -13.00
N SER A 403 80.75 -10.29 -12.38
CA SER A 403 80.22 -10.52 -11.06
C SER A 403 80.75 -9.59 -9.94
N GLU A 404 79.90 -9.00 -9.18
CA GLU A 404 80.22 -8.58 -7.83
C GLU A 404 79.13 -9.04 -6.85
N SER A 405 79.59 -9.92 -5.96
CA SER A 405 78.96 -10.46 -4.81
C SER A 405 79.04 -9.50 -3.63
N ARG A 406 78.20 -9.74 -2.69
CA ARG A 406 78.21 -9.43 -1.22
C ARG A 406 77.01 -8.59 -0.80
N ASP A 407 76.34 -8.98 0.13
CA ASP A 407 76.46 -9.58 1.49
C ASP A 407 75.76 -8.66 2.50
N GLY A 408 75.03 -9.19 3.40
CA GLY A 408 74.94 -8.64 4.71
C GLY A 408 73.56 -8.17 5.24
N SER A 409 72.87 -9.06 5.96
CA SER A 409 72.36 -8.87 7.33
C SER A 409 71.58 -7.56 7.63
N GLU A 410 70.45 -7.56 8.19
CA GLU A 410 70.06 -7.88 9.57
C GLU A 410 68.58 -7.51 9.80
N GLU A 411 67.88 -8.34 10.45
CA GLU A 411 66.66 -8.13 11.27
C GLU A 411 67.00 -7.20 12.48
N PRO A 412 66.10 -6.86 13.40
CA PRO A 412 64.66 -6.76 13.43
C PRO A 412 64.16 -5.50 14.20
N ARG A 413 62.88 -5.16 14.04
CA ARG A 413 61.98 -4.90 15.18
C ARG A 413 60.56 -4.64 14.73
#